data_c42be93a32af90273e0eb3c70bb26bd3
#
_entry.id   c42be93a32af90273e0eb3c70bb26bd3
#
_cell.length_a   1.000
_cell.length_b   1.000
_cell.length_c   1.000
_cell.angle_alpha   90.00
_cell.angle_beta   90.00
_cell.angle_gamma   90.00
#
_symmetry.space_group_name_H-M   'P 1'
#
loop_
_entity.id
_entity.type
_entity.pdbx_description
1 polymer ?
#
loop_
_entity_poly.entity_id
_entity_poly.type
_entity_poly.pdbx_seq_one_letter_code
_entity_poly.pdbx_strand_id
1 'polypeptide(L)'
;MKRRAVFIGAGAVVAVVAFVVVLILLIILMIGGAQQKLKMQQSSLSCVVGGLTAADGSLAIPLMGRVTSDYGPRPNPFGPGYIPPGYTSEAPLLFHGGVDIGGIPEGTPINAVMGGTVIGTNMEGEEGGNILKIDSGNGIEWRYVHIANGTTVVKPGQQVKAGDHLAGAGETGVATGVHLHLMLYVNGERSNPQTWLAERGLILEKGQMPRLTSPAGGGAAGAASSSSAAASSSSAPSATLASGSSP
;
A
#
# COMPACT_ATOMS: atom_id res chain seq x y z
N MET A 1 36.08 -70.48 -16.22
CA MET A 1 35.97 -69.04 -15.93
C MET A 1 36.13 -68.81 -14.42
N LYS A 2 37.28 -68.29 -13.97
CA LYS A 2 37.58 -68.07 -12.53
C LYS A 2 37.06 -66.67 -12.16
N ARG A 3 36.01 -66.57 -11.32
CA ARG A 3 35.55 -65.30 -10.76
C ARG A 3 36.59 -64.83 -9.71
N ARG A 4 37.29 -63.75 -9.97
CA ARG A 4 38.14 -63.06 -8.99
C ARG A 4 37.21 -62.31 -8.03
N ALA A 5 37.14 -62.74 -6.78
CA ALA A 5 36.54 -61.97 -5.71
C ALA A 5 37.46 -60.78 -5.34
N VAL A 6 36.97 -59.58 -5.49
CA VAL A 6 37.69 -58.35 -5.05
C VAL A 6 37.41 -58.20 -3.56
N PHE A 7 38.40 -58.55 -2.72
CA PHE A 7 38.37 -58.24 -1.29
C PHE A 7 38.66 -56.72 -1.11
N ILE A 8 37.64 -55.93 -0.86
CA ILE A 8 37.82 -54.57 -0.42
C ILE A 8 38.20 -54.64 1.05
N GLY A 9 39.45 -54.29 1.39
CA GLY A 9 39.98 -54.36 2.75
C GLY A 9 39.18 -53.43 3.68
N ALA A 10 38.99 -53.81 4.94
CA ALA A 10 38.23 -53.05 5.94
C ALA A 10 38.66 -51.56 6.03
N GLY A 11 39.90 -51.24 5.75
CA GLY A 11 40.42 -49.87 5.69
C GLY A 11 39.83 -49.01 4.57
N ALA A 12 39.52 -49.61 3.40
CA ALA A 12 38.94 -48.88 2.30
C ALA A 12 37.45 -48.52 2.58
N VAL A 13 36.73 -49.40 3.28
CA VAL A 13 35.35 -49.13 3.69
C VAL A 13 35.30 -47.99 4.71
N VAL A 14 36.18 -47.96 5.69
CA VAL A 14 36.27 -46.90 6.71
C VAL A 14 36.64 -45.56 6.06
N ALA A 15 37.55 -45.54 5.07
CA ALA A 15 37.90 -44.31 4.35
C ALA A 15 36.70 -43.74 3.54
N VAL A 16 35.94 -44.60 2.88
CA VAL A 16 34.75 -44.19 2.13
C VAL A 16 33.65 -43.64 3.05
N VAL A 17 33.41 -44.31 4.19
CA VAL A 17 32.43 -43.83 5.19
C VAL A 17 32.85 -42.48 5.77
N ALA A 18 34.12 -42.30 6.13
CA ALA A 18 34.66 -41.03 6.64
C ALA A 18 34.48 -39.91 5.59
N PHE A 19 34.78 -40.17 4.31
CA PHE A 19 34.61 -39.20 3.22
C PHE A 19 33.16 -38.79 3.04
N VAL A 20 32.23 -39.76 3.06
CA VAL A 20 30.77 -39.49 2.95
C VAL A 20 30.29 -38.66 4.12
N VAL A 21 30.73 -38.94 5.35
CA VAL A 21 30.37 -38.15 6.55
C VAL A 21 30.85 -36.69 6.42
N VAL A 22 32.11 -36.51 6.00
CA VAL A 22 32.67 -35.15 5.78
C VAL A 22 31.87 -34.41 4.68
N LEU A 23 31.52 -35.09 3.61
CA LEU A 23 30.71 -34.49 2.53
C LEU A 23 29.31 -34.06 3.01
N ILE A 24 28.66 -34.89 3.81
CA ILE A 24 27.36 -34.57 4.42
C ILE A 24 27.47 -33.36 5.37
N LEU A 25 28.52 -33.31 6.19
CA LEU A 25 28.77 -32.17 7.09
C LEU A 25 29.01 -30.86 6.31
N LEU A 26 29.74 -30.90 5.19
CA LEU A 26 29.96 -29.76 4.33
C LEU A 26 28.66 -29.29 3.66
N ILE A 27 27.79 -30.21 3.23
CA ILE A 27 26.49 -29.89 2.67
C ILE A 27 25.58 -29.23 3.74
N ILE A 28 25.57 -29.76 4.97
CA ILE A 28 24.80 -29.17 6.08
C ILE A 28 25.33 -27.76 6.42
N LEU A 29 26.63 -27.53 6.40
CA LEU A 29 27.25 -26.21 6.62
C LEU A 29 26.88 -25.24 5.50
N MET A 30 26.86 -25.66 4.24
CA MET A 30 26.45 -24.85 3.08
C MET A 30 24.97 -24.48 3.15
N ILE A 31 24.10 -25.43 3.50
CA ILE A 31 22.66 -25.19 3.66
C ILE A 31 22.40 -24.26 4.85
N GLY A 32 23.10 -24.46 5.98
CA GLY A 32 22.99 -23.60 7.17
C GLY A 32 23.41 -22.14 6.90
N GLY A 33 24.48 -21.94 6.14
CA GLY A 33 24.95 -20.61 5.73
C GLY A 33 23.97 -19.89 4.78
N ALA A 34 23.34 -20.64 3.86
CA ALA A 34 22.32 -20.09 2.96
C ALA A 34 21.06 -19.66 3.72
N GLN A 35 20.63 -20.45 4.70
CA GLN A 35 19.48 -20.15 5.56
C GLN A 35 19.73 -18.91 6.45
N GLN A 36 20.95 -18.71 6.93
CA GLN A 36 21.30 -17.51 7.70
C GLN A 36 21.32 -16.25 6.84
N LYS A 37 21.81 -16.32 5.60
CA LYS A 37 21.75 -15.20 4.65
C LYS A 37 20.31 -14.80 4.30
N LEU A 38 19.44 -15.78 4.06
CA LEU A 38 18.01 -15.54 3.81
C LEU A 38 17.32 -14.90 5.03
N LYS A 39 17.60 -15.36 6.25
CA LYS A 39 17.07 -14.77 7.49
C LYS A 39 17.56 -13.35 7.72
N MET A 40 18.82 -13.03 7.44
CA MET A 40 19.35 -11.66 7.54
C MET A 40 18.74 -10.72 6.49
N GLN A 41 18.54 -11.20 5.26
CA GLN A 41 17.89 -10.41 4.21
C GLN A 41 16.41 -10.19 4.52
N GLN A 42 15.74 -11.17 5.11
CA GLN A 42 14.35 -11.07 5.55
C GLN A 42 14.18 -10.14 6.76
N SER A 43 15.15 -10.11 7.70
CA SER A 43 15.13 -9.19 8.84
C SER A 43 15.43 -7.74 8.44
N SER A 44 16.29 -7.49 7.44
CA SER A 44 16.54 -6.13 6.93
C SER A 44 15.33 -5.59 6.13
N LEU A 45 14.64 -6.43 5.35
CA LEU A 45 13.36 -6.06 4.75
C LEU A 45 12.27 -5.82 5.81
N SER A 46 12.24 -6.59 6.89
CA SER A 46 11.27 -6.42 7.98
C SER A 46 11.46 -5.11 8.75
N CYS A 47 12.68 -4.59 8.86
CA CYS A 47 12.93 -3.27 9.47
C CYS A 47 12.46 -2.11 8.58
N VAL A 48 12.53 -2.24 7.25
CA VAL A 48 12.01 -1.22 6.31
C VAL A 48 10.47 -1.30 6.22
N VAL A 49 9.91 -2.51 6.29
CA VAL A 49 8.45 -2.75 6.23
C VAL A 49 7.76 -2.44 7.56
N GLY A 50 8.46 -2.53 8.69
CA GLY A 50 7.90 -2.28 10.03
C GLY A 50 7.35 -0.86 10.25
N GLY A 51 7.79 0.12 9.45
CA GLY A 51 7.22 1.48 9.45
C GLY A 51 6.02 1.67 8.51
N LEU A 52 5.75 0.69 7.64
CA LEU A 52 4.68 0.76 6.65
C LEU A 52 3.45 -0.08 7.02
N THR A 53 3.53 -0.89 8.07
CA THR A 53 2.45 -1.78 8.54
C THR A 53 2.03 -1.39 9.94
N ALA A 54 0.73 -1.40 10.22
CA ALA A 54 0.18 -1.20 11.56
C ALA A 54 0.74 -2.24 12.54
N ALA A 55 0.87 -1.88 13.82
CA ALA A 55 1.49 -2.75 14.84
C ALA A 55 0.79 -4.11 15.00
N ASP A 56 -0.52 -4.17 14.76
CA ASP A 56 -1.33 -5.39 14.78
C ASP A 56 -1.31 -6.16 13.44
N GLY A 57 -0.64 -5.64 12.42
CA GLY A 57 -0.57 -6.23 11.09
C GLY A 57 -1.89 -6.15 10.29
N SER A 58 -2.88 -5.39 10.74
CA SER A 58 -4.19 -5.30 10.09
C SER A 58 -4.17 -4.46 8.83
N LEU A 59 -3.39 -3.38 8.82
CA LEU A 59 -3.29 -2.43 7.73
C LEU A 59 -1.83 -2.12 7.37
N ALA A 60 -1.61 -1.73 6.12
CA ALA A 60 -0.33 -1.22 5.66
C ALA A 60 -0.50 -0.04 4.69
N ILE A 61 0.52 0.79 4.57
CA ILE A 61 0.59 1.85 3.57
C ILE A 61 0.65 1.20 2.18
N PRO A 62 -0.34 1.47 1.29
CA PRO A 62 -0.41 0.79 0.01
C PRO A 62 0.64 1.26 -1.00
N LEU A 63 1.06 2.53 -0.90
CA LEU A 63 2.06 3.12 -1.79
C LEU A 63 2.74 4.30 -1.10
N MET A 64 4.06 4.42 -1.28
CA MET A 64 4.85 5.56 -0.82
C MET A 64 4.84 6.67 -1.86
N GLY A 65 3.78 7.47 -1.85
CA GLY A 65 3.54 8.62 -2.72
C GLY A 65 2.67 9.66 -2.02
N ARG A 66 2.40 10.78 -2.65
CA ARG A 66 1.48 11.79 -2.09
C ARG A 66 0.05 11.47 -2.50
N VAL A 67 -0.91 11.71 -1.64
CA VAL A 67 -2.33 11.73 -2.01
C VAL A 67 -2.55 12.90 -2.96
N THR A 68 -2.84 12.62 -4.23
CA THR A 68 -2.99 13.63 -5.28
C THR A 68 -4.44 14.00 -5.52
N SER A 69 -5.38 13.07 -5.27
CA SER A 69 -6.79 13.31 -5.41
C SER A 69 -7.62 12.52 -4.41
N ASP A 70 -8.61 13.19 -3.81
CA ASP A 70 -9.52 12.60 -2.84
C ASP A 70 -10.68 11.85 -3.53
N TYR A 71 -11.33 10.97 -2.77
CA TYR A 71 -12.62 10.38 -3.12
C TYR A 71 -13.71 11.44 -3.15
N GLY A 72 -14.60 11.34 -4.13
CA GLY A 72 -15.80 12.21 -4.23
C GLY A 72 -15.77 13.17 -5.42
N PRO A 73 -16.65 14.17 -5.42
CA PRO A 73 -16.76 15.14 -6.52
C PRO A 73 -15.46 15.93 -6.67
N ARG A 74 -14.92 16.02 -7.90
CA ARG A 74 -13.72 16.79 -8.21
C ARG A 74 -13.84 17.48 -9.58
N PRO A 75 -13.07 18.56 -9.84
CA PRO A 75 -12.91 19.08 -11.20
C PRO A 75 -12.44 17.99 -12.15
N ASN A 76 -12.92 18.01 -13.38
CA ASN A 76 -12.53 17.03 -14.39
C ASN A 76 -11.03 17.17 -14.75
N PRO A 77 -10.17 16.17 -14.44
CA PRO A 77 -8.74 16.25 -14.72
C PRO A 77 -8.41 16.11 -16.21
N PHE A 78 -9.36 15.67 -17.03
CA PHE A 78 -9.19 15.47 -18.48
C PHE A 78 -9.63 16.69 -19.29
N GLY A 79 -10.09 17.74 -18.64
CA GLY A 79 -10.59 18.96 -19.27
C GLY A 79 -12.11 19.02 -19.45
N PRO A 80 -12.61 20.21 -19.81
CA PRO A 80 -14.07 20.41 -19.92
C PRO A 80 -14.65 19.62 -21.10
N GLY A 81 -15.78 18.96 -20.88
CA GLY A 81 -16.55 18.27 -21.91
C GLY A 81 -16.11 16.85 -22.25
N TYR A 82 -15.00 16.35 -21.73
CA TYR A 82 -14.59 14.95 -21.88
C TYR A 82 -14.96 14.15 -20.63
N ILE A 83 -15.77 13.11 -20.81
CA ILE A 83 -16.14 12.17 -19.76
C ILE A 83 -15.53 10.82 -20.14
N PRO A 84 -14.51 10.32 -19.44
CA PRO A 84 -13.93 9.03 -19.73
C PRO A 84 -14.94 7.89 -19.53
N PRO A 85 -14.77 6.75 -20.23
CA PRO A 85 -15.55 5.56 -19.97
C PRO A 85 -15.53 5.17 -18.49
N GLY A 86 -16.68 4.81 -17.93
CA GLY A 86 -16.82 4.42 -16.52
C GLY A 86 -17.05 5.59 -15.54
N TYR A 87 -16.92 6.84 -15.99
CA TYR A 87 -17.23 8.02 -15.16
C TYR A 87 -18.65 8.53 -15.39
N THR A 88 -19.31 8.92 -14.31
CA THR A 88 -20.57 9.67 -14.36
C THR A 88 -20.28 11.14 -14.13
N SER A 89 -20.90 12.00 -14.95
CA SER A 89 -20.75 13.44 -14.81
C SER A 89 -21.97 14.04 -14.13
N GLU A 90 -21.72 14.72 -13.02
CA GLU A 90 -22.60 15.80 -12.56
C GLU A 90 -21.89 17.11 -12.93
N ALA A 91 -22.06 17.57 -14.19
CA ALA A 91 -21.35 18.75 -14.67
C ALA A 91 -21.48 19.94 -13.69
N PRO A 92 -20.40 20.63 -13.34
CA PRO A 92 -19.05 20.59 -13.93
C PRO A 92 -18.06 19.61 -13.26
N LEU A 93 -18.49 18.77 -12.32
CA LEU A 93 -17.65 17.88 -11.53
C LEU A 93 -17.73 16.44 -12.04
N LEU A 94 -16.66 15.68 -11.90
CA LEU A 94 -16.63 14.22 -12.02
C LEU A 94 -16.60 13.60 -10.63
N PHE A 95 -17.29 12.49 -10.45
CA PHE A 95 -17.20 11.72 -9.22
C PHE A 95 -16.00 10.78 -9.27
N HIS A 96 -15.07 10.96 -8.34
CA HIS A 96 -13.87 10.15 -8.18
C HIS A 96 -14.15 8.96 -7.25
N GLY A 97 -14.10 7.75 -7.78
CA GLY A 97 -14.53 6.54 -7.09
C GLY A 97 -13.50 5.92 -6.12
N GLY A 98 -12.34 6.53 -5.95
CA GLY A 98 -11.29 6.07 -5.07
C GLY A 98 -10.44 7.22 -4.55
N VAL A 99 -9.24 6.92 -4.07
CA VAL A 99 -8.21 7.89 -3.71
C VAL A 99 -6.99 7.67 -4.59
N ASP A 100 -6.40 8.75 -5.11
CA ASP A 100 -5.19 8.67 -5.93
C ASP A 100 -3.95 8.97 -5.09
N ILE A 101 -2.94 8.11 -5.19
CA ILE A 101 -1.62 8.27 -4.57
C ILE A 101 -0.58 8.28 -5.68
N GLY A 102 0.08 9.40 -5.90
CA GLY A 102 0.97 9.62 -7.05
C GLY A 102 2.20 10.45 -6.70
N GLY A 103 2.78 11.10 -7.74
CA GLY A 103 4.04 11.82 -7.61
C GLY A 103 5.24 10.88 -7.46
N ILE A 104 5.21 9.78 -8.18
CA ILE A 104 6.12 8.64 -8.08
C ILE A 104 6.55 8.17 -9.47
N PRO A 105 7.70 7.48 -9.60
CA PRO A 105 8.08 6.79 -10.83
C PRO A 105 7.18 5.58 -11.13
N GLU A 106 7.08 5.22 -12.41
CA GLU A 106 6.47 3.95 -12.83
C GLU A 106 7.22 2.76 -12.20
N GLY A 107 6.48 1.71 -11.84
CA GLY A 107 7.01 0.54 -11.16
C GLY A 107 7.20 0.70 -9.65
N THR A 108 6.90 1.87 -9.06
CA THR A 108 6.91 2.04 -7.60
C THR A 108 6.05 0.96 -6.94
N PRO A 109 6.56 0.24 -5.92
CA PRO A 109 5.86 -0.88 -5.33
C PRO A 109 4.50 -0.52 -4.74
N ILE A 110 3.47 -1.25 -5.16
CA ILE A 110 2.14 -1.26 -4.56
C ILE A 110 2.05 -2.43 -3.60
N ASN A 111 1.61 -2.19 -2.38
CA ASN A 111 1.45 -3.20 -1.35
C ASN A 111 -0.02 -3.37 -0.96
N ALA A 112 -0.37 -4.54 -0.46
CA ALA A 112 -1.72 -4.80 0.06
C ALA A 112 -2.01 -3.90 1.26
N VAL A 113 -3.05 -3.07 1.15
CA VAL A 113 -3.49 -2.19 2.26
C VAL A 113 -4.04 -3.01 3.42
N MET A 114 -4.64 -4.17 3.11
CA MET A 114 -5.21 -5.13 4.04
C MET A 114 -4.97 -6.54 3.52
N GLY A 115 -4.86 -7.53 4.42
CA GLY A 115 -4.76 -8.94 4.03
C GLY A 115 -6.05 -9.46 3.42
N GLY A 116 -5.94 -10.53 2.63
CA GLY A 116 -7.10 -11.15 1.98
C GLY A 116 -6.72 -12.14 0.89
N THR A 117 -7.70 -12.50 0.08
CA THR A 117 -7.53 -13.38 -1.09
C THR A 117 -7.51 -12.54 -2.36
N VAL A 118 -6.52 -12.73 -3.21
CA VAL A 118 -6.52 -12.14 -4.55
C VAL A 118 -7.63 -12.79 -5.38
N ILE A 119 -8.62 -12.02 -5.82
CA ILE A 119 -9.76 -12.53 -6.60
C ILE A 119 -9.70 -12.18 -8.08
N GLY A 120 -8.79 -11.27 -8.48
CA GLY A 120 -8.56 -10.92 -9.88
C GLY A 120 -7.27 -10.15 -10.08
N THR A 121 -6.63 -10.35 -11.25
CA THR A 121 -5.42 -9.62 -11.67
C THR A 121 -5.53 -9.26 -13.14
N ASN A 122 -4.96 -8.11 -13.54
CA ASN A 122 -4.94 -7.62 -14.93
C ASN A 122 -6.33 -7.58 -15.59
N MET A 123 -7.36 -7.30 -14.79
CA MET A 123 -8.73 -7.17 -15.28
C MET A 123 -8.91 -5.76 -15.81
N GLU A 124 -9.40 -5.64 -17.05
CA GLU A 124 -9.91 -4.36 -17.55
C GLU A 124 -11.16 -4.00 -16.75
N GLY A 125 -11.12 -2.90 -16.01
CA GLY A 125 -12.23 -2.40 -15.20
C GLY A 125 -13.00 -1.31 -15.90
N GLU A 126 -14.00 -0.75 -15.21
CA GLU A 126 -14.84 0.36 -15.70
C GLU A 126 -14.01 1.61 -16.04
N GLU A 127 -12.89 1.84 -15.35
CA GLU A 127 -11.98 2.96 -15.55
C GLU A 127 -10.86 2.62 -16.56
N GLY A 128 -10.85 1.39 -17.10
CA GLY A 128 -9.82 0.89 -18.01
C GLY A 128 -8.48 0.64 -17.31
N GLY A 129 -7.61 -0.13 -17.97
CA GLY A 129 -6.28 -0.44 -17.47
C GLY A 129 -6.21 -1.69 -16.60
N ASN A 130 -5.04 -1.95 -16.03
CA ASN A 130 -4.80 -3.12 -15.20
C ASN A 130 -5.33 -2.91 -13.79
N ILE A 131 -6.16 -3.84 -13.33
CA ILE A 131 -6.77 -3.83 -11.99
C ILE A 131 -6.43 -5.12 -11.26
N LEU A 132 -6.09 -4.99 -9.98
CA LEU A 132 -5.94 -6.10 -9.05
C LEU A 132 -7.01 -5.97 -7.96
N LYS A 133 -7.68 -7.09 -7.65
CA LYS A 133 -8.76 -7.14 -6.65
C LYS A 133 -8.40 -8.08 -5.51
N ILE A 134 -8.63 -7.64 -4.29
CA ILE A 134 -8.45 -8.43 -3.07
C ILE A 134 -9.76 -8.46 -2.28
N ASP A 135 -10.27 -9.64 -2.02
CA ASP A 135 -11.34 -9.88 -1.05
C ASP A 135 -10.71 -10.04 0.34
N SER A 136 -10.93 -9.07 1.21
CA SER A 136 -10.45 -9.05 2.59
C SER A 136 -11.43 -9.66 3.59
N GLY A 137 -12.52 -10.29 3.09
CA GLY A 137 -13.56 -10.86 3.93
C GLY A 137 -14.54 -9.82 4.48
N ASN A 138 -15.61 -10.29 5.14
CA ASN A 138 -16.65 -9.45 5.73
C ASN A 138 -17.25 -8.39 4.77
N GLY A 139 -17.31 -8.72 3.47
CA GLY A 139 -17.81 -7.83 2.43
C GLY A 139 -16.86 -6.71 2.02
N ILE A 140 -15.59 -6.75 2.44
CA ILE A 140 -14.56 -5.76 2.10
C ILE A 140 -13.79 -6.21 0.87
N GLU A 141 -13.86 -5.43 -0.22
CA GLU A 141 -13.07 -5.63 -1.43
C GLU A 141 -12.21 -4.39 -1.72
N TRP A 142 -10.92 -4.59 -1.93
CA TRP A 142 -9.98 -3.57 -2.38
C TRP A 142 -9.66 -3.73 -3.85
N ARG A 143 -9.65 -2.61 -4.59
CA ARG A 143 -9.21 -2.56 -5.99
C ARG A 143 -8.03 -1.61 -6.12
N TYR A 144 -6.98 -2.10 -6.77
CA TYR A 144 -5.76 -1.39 -7.10
C TYR A 144 -5.74 -1.20 -8.60
N VAL A 145 -5.82 0.04 -9.08
CA VAL A 145 -6.01 0.39 -10.49
C VAL A 145 -4.78 1.07 -11.05
N HIS A 146 -4.65 1.12 -12.36
CA HIS A 146 -3.54 1.69 -13.15
C HIS A 146 -2.19 0.99 -12.92
N ILE A 147 -2.22 -0.33 -12.70
CA ILE A 147 -1.01 -1.14 -12.49
C ILE A 147 -0.15 -1.16 -13.76
N ALA A 148 1.17 -0.99 -13.61
CA ALA A 148 2.13 -1.08 -14.70
C ALA A 148 2.14 -2.47 -15.33
N ASN A 149 2.29 -2.52 -16.66
CA ASN A 149 2.28 -3.77 -17.43
C ASN A 149 3.39 -4.73 -16.95
N GLY A 150 3.02 -6.00 -16.74
CA GLY A 150 3.95 -7.07 -16.40
C GLY A 150 4.55 -7.01 -15.00
N THR A 151 4.07 -6.12 -14.12
CA THR A 151 4.63 -5.95 -12.76
C THR A 151 3.87 -6.71 -11.68
N THR A 152 2.71 -7.27 -11.99
CA THR A 152 1.91 -8.05 -11.02
C THR A 152 2.65 -9.31 -10.60
N VAL A 153 2.89 -9.48 -9.30
CA VAL A 153 3.65 -10.61 -8.73
C VAL A 153 2.79 -11.62 -7.97
N VAL A 154 1.50 -11.35 -7.86
CA VAL A 154 0.52 -12.22 -7.21
C VAL A 154 -0.44 -12.80 -8.25
N LYS A 155 -1.19 -13.85 -7.87
CA LYS A 155 -2.13 -14.55 -8.76
C LYS A 155 -3.48 -14.79 -8.07
N PRO A 156 -4.59 -14.94 -8.84
CA PRO A 156 -5.88 -15.28 -8.28
C PRO A 156 -5.84 -16.52 -7.38
N GLY A 157 -6.53 -16.47 -6.25
CA GLY A 157 -6.52 -17.50 -5.20
C GLY A 157 -5.38 -17.37 -4.19
N GLN A 158 -4.39 -16.51 -4.41
CA GLN A 158 -3.29 -16.30 -3.47
C GLN A 158 -3.77 -15.53 -2.23
N GLN A 159 -3.36 -16.01 -1.04
CA GLN A 159 -3.51 -15.28 0.21
C GLN A 159 -2.38 -14.27 0.35
N VAL A 160 -2.73 -13.05 0.73
CA VAL A 160 -1.78 -11.96 1.00
C VAL A 160 -2.06 -11.37 2.38
N LYS A 161 -1.03 -10.80 3.00
CA LYS A 161 -1.11 -10.03 4.24
C LYS A 161 -1.00 -8.54 3.93
N ALA A 162 -1.43 -7.69 4.86
CA ALA A 162 -1.16 -6.27 4.77
C ALA A 162 0.36 -6.02 4.64
N GLY A 163 0.75 -5.19 3.67
CA GLY A 163 2.15 -4.91 3.35
C GLY A 163 2.80 -5.85 2.34
N ASP A 164 2.16 -6.95 1.94
CA ASP A 164 2.69 -7.81 0.88
C ASP A 164 2.73 -7.06 -0.45
N HIS A 165 3.84 -7.21 -1.18
CA HIS A 165 4.01 -6.61 -2.49
C HIS A 165 3.07 -7.26 -3.52
N LEU A 166 2.33 -6.43 -4.26
CA LEU A 166 1.32 -6.87 -5.23
C LEU A 166 1.75 -6.64 -6.67
N ALA A 167 2.24 -5.44 -6.97
CA ALA A 167 2.52 -4.96 -8.32
C ALA A 167 3.33 -3.66 -8.28
N GLY A 168 3.63 -3.09 -9.44
CA GLY A 168 4.15 -1.73 -9.61
C GLY A 168 3.07 -0.75 -10.05
N ALA A 169 3.13 0.49 -9.55
CA ALA A 169 2.27 1.57 -9.99
C ALA A 169 2.56 1.95 -11.44
N GLY A 170 1.53 2.30 -12.21
CA GLY A 170 1.65 2.66 -13.61
C GLY A 170 0.66 3.75 -14.03
N GLU A 171 0.43 3.81 -15.33
CA GLU A 171 -0.45 4.77 -15.99
C GLU A 171 -1.37 4.07 -17.01
N THR A 172 -1.72 2.79 -16.75
CA THR A 172 -2.58 2.02 -17.67
C THR A 172 -4.04 2.49 -17.56
N GLY A 173 -4.77 2.44 -18.68
CA GLY A 173 -6.18 2.86 -18.74
C GLY A 173 -6.38 4.38 -18.74
N VAL A 174 -7.42 4.86 -18.06
CA VAL A 174 -7.78 6.28 -18.01
C VAL A 174 -7.03 6.98 -16.87
N ALA A 175 -5.80 7.38 -17.15
CA ALA A 175 -4.91 8.04 -16.21
C ALA A 175 -4.29 9.31 -16.81
N THR A 176 -3.83 10.23 -15.98
CA THR A 176 -3.15 11.49 -16.38
C THR A 176 -1.70 11.53 -15.90
N GLY A 177 -1.17 10.42 -15.43
CA GLY A 177 0.17 10.26 -14.91
C GLY A 177 0.28 9.03 -14.02
N VAL A 178 1.51 8.63 -13.68
CA VAL A 178 1.77 7.44 -12.84
C VAL A 178 1.20 7.61 -11.44
N HIS A 179 0.26 6.77 -11.05
CA HIS A 179 -0.35 6.75 -9.71
C HIS A 179 -1.01 5.40 -9.38
N LEU A 180 -1.30 5.18 -8.12
CA LEU A 180 -2.25 4.17 -7.66
C LEU A 180 -3.60 4.84 -7.46
N HIS A 181 -4.64 4.37 -8.16
CA HIS A 181 -6.03 4.64 -7.83
C HIS A 181 -6.53 3.49 -6.94
N LEU A 182 -6.79 3.79 -5.66
CA LEU A 182 -7.21 2.81 -4.66
C LEU A 182 -8.69 2.96 -4.37
N MET A 183 -9.46 1.89 -4.62
CA MET A 183 -10.90 1.86 -4.37
C MET A 183 -11.25 0.87 -3.26
N LEU A 184 -12.32 1.17 -2.56
CA LEU A 184 -12.93 0.32 -1.54
C LEU A 184 -14.37 0.01 -1.92
N TYR A 185 -14.74 -1.26 -1.78
CA TYR A 185 -16.13 -1.71 -1.82
C TYR A 185 -16.49 -2.36 -0.48
N VAL A 186 -17.64 -2.02 0.05
CA VAL A 186 -18.21 -2.60 1.27
C VAL A 186 -19.56 -3.20 0.91
N ASN A 187 -19.70 -4.52 1.07
CA ASN A 187 -20.89 -5.28 0.67
C ASN A 187 -21.31 -5.05 -0.79
N GLY A 188 -20.32 -4.90 -1.69
CA GLY A 188 -20.53 -4.67 -3.11
C GLY A 188 -20.79 -3.21 -3.50
N GLU A 189 -20.90 -2.29 -2.54
CA GLU A 189 -21.10 -0.86 -2.78
C GLU A 189 -19.78 -0.08 -2.65
N ARG A 190 -19.55 0.84 -3.59
CA ARG A 190 -18.38 1.73 -3.56
C ARG A 190 -18.43 2.63 -2.33
N SER A 191 -17.34 2.65 -1.58
CA SER A 191 -17.22 3.39 -0.31
C SER A 191 -15.98 4.28 -0.30
N ASN A 192 -15.98 5.30 0.57
CA ASN A 192 -14.84 6.21 0.73
C ASN A 192 -13.66 5.51 1.43
N PRO A 193 -12.55 5.22 0.72
CA PRO A 193 -11.40 4.55 1.33
C PRO A 193 -10.70 5.40 2.39
N GLN A 194 -10.68 6.74 2.22
CA GLN A 194 -10.01 7.65 3.15
C GLN A 194 -10.67 7.64 4.52
N THR A 195 -12.00 7.78 4.56
CA THR A 195 -12.77 7.74 5.82
C THR A 195 -12.65 6.37 6.49
N TRP A 196 -12.83 5.29 5.72
CA TRP A 196 -12.78 3.92 6.24
C TRP A 196 -11.40 3.58 6.84
N LEU A 197 -10.32 3.99 6.18
CA LEU A 197 -8.94 3.75 6.62
C LEU A 197 -8.57 4.65 7.81
N ALA A 198 -9.03 5.92 7.82
CA ALA A 198 -8.76 6.86 8.90
C ALA A 198 -9.33 6.37 10.24
N GLU A 199 -10.56 5.81 10.24
CA GLU A 199 -11.17 5.20 11.42
C GLU A 199 -10.34 4.02 11.99
N ARG A 200 -9.42 3.47 11.18
CA ARG A 200 -8.57 2.32 11.51
C ARG A 200 -7.10 2.67 11.62
N GLY A 201 -6.78 3.98 11.65
CA GLY A 201 -5.44 4.47 11.91
C GLY A 201 -4.52 4.58 10.68
N LEU A 202 -5.03 4.45 9.46
CA LEU A 202 -4.28 4.77 8.23
C LEU A 202 -4.86 6.05 7.60
N ILE A 203 -4.08 7.12 7.63
CA ILE A 203 -4.49 8.44 7.19
C ILE A 203 -3.99 8.71 5.77
N LEU A 204 -4.92 9.04 4.88
CA LEU A 204 -4.71 9.44 3.49
C LEU A 204 -5.26 10.86 3.30
N GLU A 205 -4.43 11.87 3.48
CA GLU A 205 -4.81 13.29 3.32
C GLU A 205 -4.17 13.89 2.08
N LYS A 206 -4.96 14.63 1.31
CA LYS A 206 -4.50 15.29 0.08
C LYS A 206 -3.26 16.15 0.31
N GLY A 207 -2.28 16.00 -0.57
CA GLY A 207 -0.99 16.69 -0.49
C GLY A 207 0.00 16.06 0.48
N GLN A 208 -0.42 15.07 1.28
CA GLN A 208 0.43 14.40 2.27
C GLN A 208 0.80 12.97 1.83
N MET A 209 1.87 12.47 2.43
CA MET A 209 2.20 11.04 2.35
C MET A 209 1.23 10.25 3.24
N PRO A 210 0.82 9.02 2.84
CA PRO A 210 0.11 8.12 3.73
C PRO A 210 0.85 7.92 5.05
N ARG A 211 0.14 7.89 6.17
CA ARG A 211 0.73 7.66 7.49
C ARG A 211 -0.14 6.77 8.37
N LEU A 212 0.52 5.92 9.13
CA LEU A 212 -0.12 5.15 10.18
C LEU A 212 -0.10 5.99 11.47
N THR A 213 -1.23 6.03 12.16
CA THR A 213 -1.32 6.55 13.52
C THR A 213 -1.23 5.36 14.47
N SER A 214 -0.43 5.46 15.52
CA SER A 214 -0.49 4.46 16.59
C SER A 214 -1.95 4.37 17.06
N PRO A 215 -2.52 3.16 17.27
CA PRO A 215 -3.82 3.07 17.89
C PRO A 215 -3.72 3.82 19.21
N ALA A 216 -4.61 4.79 19.41
CA ALA A 216 -4.71 5.50 20.69
C ALA A 216 -4.91 4.43 21.75
N GLY A 217 -3.83 4.14 22.50
CA GLY A 217 -3.92 3.32 23.71
C GLY A 217 -5.04 3.89 24.55
N GLY A 218 -6.04 3.06 24.86
CA GLY A 218 -7.17 3.46 25.66
C GLY A 218 -6.71 4.13 26.96
N GLY A 219 -7.13 5.35 27.17
CA GLY A 219 -6.99 6.04 28.43
C GLY A 219 -5.90 7.11 28.47
N ALA A 220 -6.26 8.36 28.22
CA ALA A 220 -6.05 9.50 29.09
C ALA A 220 -6.47 10.78 28.34
N ALA A 221 -7.55 11.35 28.75
CA ALA A 221 -7.89 12.73 28.48
C ALA A 221 -6.79 13.65 29.07
N GLY A 222 -6.39 14.66 28.28
CA GLY A 222 -5.76 15.82 28.88
C GLY A 222 -4.30 16.05 28.49
N ALA A 223 -4.09 16.91 27.48
CA ALA A 223 -3.17 18.02 27.56
C ALA A 223 -3.42 18.92 26.32
N ALA A 224 -4.35 19.81 26.45
CA ALA A 224 -4.39 21.00 25.63
C ALA A 224 -3.15 21.83 25.95
N SER A 225 -2.18 21.86 25.02
CA SER A 225 -1.11 22.86 25.09
C SER A 225 -1.68 24.17 24.59
N SER A 226 -2.07 25.02 25.54
CA SER A 226 -2.33 26.41 25.34
C SER A 226 -1.03 27.14 24.95
N SER A 227 -0.88 27.45 23.66
CA SER A 227 0.04 28.54 23.27
C SER A 227 -0.69 29.86 23.40
N SER A 228 -0.33 30.59 24.45
CA SER A 228 -0.70 31.97 24.68
C SER A 228 -0.18 32.88 23.58
N ALA A 229 -1.06 33.39 22.75
CA ALA A 229 -0.79 34.55 21.94
C ALA A 229 -1.17 35.79 22.75
N ALA A 230 -0.18 36.61 23.04
CA ALA A 230 -0.33 37.86 23.71
C ALA A 230 -1.22 38.82 22.91
N ALA A 231 -2.30 39.25 23.52
CA ALA A 231 -3.09 40.38 23.06
C ALA A 231 -2.40 41.70 23.41
N SER A 232 -2.01 42.46 22.37
CA SER A 232 -1.68 43.86 22.52
C SER A 232 -2.93 44.70 22.21
N SER A 233 -3.42 45.29 23.24
CA SER A 233 -4.44 46.34 23.22
C SER A 233 -3.91 47.63 22.58
N SER A 234 -4.59 48.16 21.59
CA SER A 234 -4.54 49.60 21.32
C SER A 234 -5.92 50.10 20.93
N SER A 235 -6.27 51.07 21.73
CA SER A 235 -7.44 51.92 21.80
C SER A 235 -7.95 52.50 20.49
N ALA A 236 -9.27 52.56 20.43
CA ALA A 236 -10.03 53.41 19.52
C ALA A 236 -9.96 54.88 19.88
N PRO A 237 -10.26 55.78 18.95
CA PRO A 237 -11.18 56.86 19.29
C PRO A 237 -12.40 56.95 18.37
N SER A 238 -13.49 57.25 19.02
CA SER A 238 -14.76 57.67 18.44
C SER A 238 -14.64 59.03 17.74
N ALA A 239 -15.34 59.19 16.63
CA ALA A 239 -15.87 60.48 16.16
C ALA A 239 -17.02 60.20 15.16
N THR A 240 -18.22 60.37 15.55
CA THR A 240 -19.11 61.52 15.31
C THR A 240 -19.78 61.53 13.94
N LEU A 241 -21.11 61.42 14.02
CA LEU A 241 -22.15 61.63 13.00
C LEU A 241 -22.02 62.96 12.26
N ALA A 242 -22.27 62.93 10.94
CA ALA A 242 -22.85 64.08 10.25
C ALA A 242 -23.78 63.60 9.13
N SER A 243 -25.04 63.95 9.28
CA SER A 243 -26.13 63.88 8.35
C SER A 243 -25.95 64.87 7.22
N GLY A 244 -26.34 64.51 6.00
CA GLY A 244 -26.41 65.45 4.86
C GLY A 244 -27.31 64.89 3.75
N SER A 245 -28.45 65.46 3.69
CA SER A 245 -29.57 65.26 2.74
C SER A 245 -29.21 65.64 1.30
N SER A 246 -29.96 64.97 0.43
CA SER A 246 -30.12 65.18 -1.01
C SER A 246 -30.38 66.65 -1.46
N PRO A 247 -30.36 66.97 -2.75
CA PRO A 247 -31.38 66.59 -3.73
C PRO A 247 -30.90 65.75 -4.91
#